data_45f8bca085c32d94e0ef72ddccef5814
#
_entry.id   45f8bca085c32d94e0ef72ddccef5814
#
_cell.length_a   1.000
_cell.length_b   1.000
_cell.length_c   1.000
_cell.angle_alpha   90.00
_cell.angle_beta   90.00
_cell.angle_gamma   90.00
#
_symmetry.space_group_name_H-M   'P 1'
#
loop_
_entity.id
_entity.type
_entity.pdbx_description
1 polymer ?
#
loop_
_entity_poly.entity_id
_entity_poly.type
_entity_poly.pdbx_seq_one_letter_code
_entity_poly.pdbx_strand_id
1 'polypeptide(L)'
;MSDLINAIDLLVQSTDCVVEYGSGESTVLLAEKGCTVISVETSWNYFLKITERLEGPIVKGRVHCIYADVGTVDQWGSPVDTSPRAAFLRYPLQPWVQIERRELTPRLVVLDGRFRLACFVTSFMKAPLGALILINNFYSRTDYHLINHFAQESERVGDLAVFEVTEKGRNMLDTDLMLSFSSSFLNPL
;
A
#
# COMPACT_ATOMS: atom_id res chain seq x y z
N MET A 1 -2.36 -20.04 -6.09
CA MET A 1 -1.64 -18.78 -5.85
C MET A 1 -2.70 -17.71 -5.63
N SER A 2 -2.53 -16.73 -4.74
CA SER A 2 -3.56 -15.69 -4.56
C SER A 2 -3.60 -14.75 -5.77
N ASP A 3 -4.76 -14.12 -6.03
CA ASP A 3 -4.91 -13.16 -7.13
C ASP A 3 -3.87 -12.03 -7.05
N LEU A 4 -3.56 -11.59 -5.81
CA LEU A 4 -2.52 -10.57 -5.57
C LEU A 4 -1.14 -11.01 -6.07
N ILE A 5 -0.72 -12.23 -5.74
CA ILE A 5 0.60 -12.76 -6.16
C ILE A 5 0.65 -12.89 -7.70
N ASN A 6 -0.43 -13.35 -8.32
CA ASN A 6 -0.51 -13.45 -9.78
C ASN A 6 -0.44 -12.07 -10.45
N ALA A 7 -1.17 -11.07 -9.92
CA ALA A 7 -1.16 -9.72 -10.45
C ALA A 7 0.24 -9.06 -10.33
N ILE A 8 0.89 -9.21 -9.17
CA ILE A 8 2.26 -8.71 -8.96
C ILE A 8 3.22 -9.39 -9.95
N ASP A 9 3.10 -10.71 -10.13
CA ASP A 9 3.99 -11.46 -11.03
C ASP A 9 3.90 -10.98 -12.48
N LEU A 10 2.72 -10.59 -12.92
CA LEU A 10 2.47 -10.08 -14.27
C LEU A 10 2.90 -8.63 -14.47
N LEU A 11 2.71 -7.77 -13.46
CA LEU A 11 2.85 -6.31 -13.58
C LEU A 11 4.23 -5.79 -13.25
N VAL A 12 5.05 -6.56 -12.51
CA VAL A 12 6.31 -6.09 -11.94
C VAL A 12 7.52 -6.53 -12.74
N GLN A 13 8.43 -5.58 -12.98
CA GLN A 13 9.75 -5.82 -13.56
C GLN A 13 10.86 -5.73 -12.49
N SER A 14 11.99 -6.40 -12.74
CA SER A 14 13.08 -6.51 -11.75
C SER A 14 13.74 -5.20 -11.32
N THR A 15 13.52 -4.12 -12.04
CA THR A 15 14.07 -2.79 -11.72
C THR A 15 13.06 -1.87 -11.06
N ASP A 16 11.82 -2.32 -10.87
CA ASP A 16 10.75 -1.48 -10.34
C ASP A 16 10.98 -1.10 -8.87
N CYS A 17 10.59 0.13 -8.53
CA CYS A 17 10.38 0.54 -7.16
C CYS A 17 8.91 0.33 -6.79
N VAL A 18 8.67 -0.32 -5.66
CA VAL A 18 7.34 -0.69 -5.18
C VAL A 18 7.12 -0.15 -3.78
N VAL A 19 5.97 0.49 -3.55
CA VAL A 19 5.45 0.80 -2.23
C VAL A 19 4.42 -0.28 -1.86
N GLU A 20 4.54 -0.84 -0.66
CA GLU A 20 3.63 -1.88 -0.20
C GLU A 20 3.09 -1.54 1.19
N TYR A 21 1.79 -1.70 1.37
CA TYR A 21 1.11 -1.63 2.65
C TYR A 21 0.59 -3.03 3.02
N GLY A 22 1.13 -3.58 4.10
CA GLY A 22 0.93 -4.95 4.55
C GLY A 22 2.02 -5.89 4.04
N SER A 23 3.06 -6.10 4.86
CA SER A 23 4.17 -6.98 4.51
C SER A 23 3.75 -8.45 4.55
N GLY A 24 4.19 -9.23 3.56
CA GLY A 24 3.83 -10.65 3.48
C GLY A 24 4.57 -11.42 2.40
N GLU A 25 3.91 -12.44 1.84
CA GLU A 25 4.45 -13.24 0.73
C GLU A 25 4.71 -12.38 -0.52
N SER A 26 3.93 -11.33 -0.72
CA SER A 26 4.14 -10.34 -1.78
C SER A 26 5.47 -9.60 -1.63
N THR A 27 5.85 -9.21 -0.40
CA THR A 27 7.15 -8.58 -0.13
C THR A 27 8.30 -9.50 -0.52
N VAL A 28 8.18 -10.79 -0.19
CA VAL A 28 9.20 -11.80 -0.53
C VAL A 28 9.31 -11.98 -2.05
N LEU A 29 8.18 -12.12 -2.74
CA LEU A 29 8.14 -12.23 -4.20
C LEU A 29 8.79 -11.02 -4.87
N LEU A 30 8.43 -9.80 -4.44
CA LEU A 30 9.01 -8.55 -4.96
C LEU A 30 10.53 -8.50 -4.76
N ALA A 31 11.00 -8.93 -3.58
CA ALA A 31 12.42 -9.00 -3.27
C ALA A 31 13.17 -10.01 -4.15
N GLU A 32 12.58 -11.19 -4.36
CA GLU A 32 13.12 -12.25 -5.23
C GLU A 32 13.19 -11.80 -6.70
N LYS A 33 12.19 -11.05 -7.15
CA LYS A 33 12.20 -10.42 -8.48
C LYS A 33 13.24 -9.31 -8.63
N GLY A 34 13.87 -8.88 -7.56
CA GLY A 34 14.91 -7.85 -7.60
C GLY A 34 14.42 -6.41 -7.49
N CYS A 35 13.17 -6.21 -7.13
CA CYS A 35 12.57 -4.87 -6.94
C CYS A 35 13.20 -4.12 -5.76
N THR A 36 13.13 -2.79 -5.83
CA THR A 36 13.30 -1.95 -4.64
C THR A 36 11.94 -1.82 -3.95
N VAL A 37 11.84 -2.25 -2.69
CA VAL A 37 10.56 -2.31 -1.96
C VAL A 37 10.61 -1.45 -0.71
N ILE A 38 9.60 -0.58 -0.55
CA ILE A 38 9.31 0.12 0.70
C ILE A 38 8.01 -0.48 1.24
N SER A 39 8.09 -1.36 2.22
CA SER A 39 6.95 -2.09 2.79
C SER A 39 6.65 -1.64 4.22
N VAL A 40 5.37 -1.42 4.53
CA VAL A 40 4.90 -0.97 5.85
C VAL A 40 3.99 -2.01 6.47
N GLU A 41 4.25 -2.36 7.74
CA GLU A 41 3.51 -3.38 8.49
C GLU A 41 3.10 -2.87 9.88
N THR A 42 1.87 -3.16 10.30
CA THR A 42 1.32 -2.79 11.61
C THR A 42 1.47 -3.89 12.67
N SER A 43 1.56 -5.15 12.25
CA SER A 43 1.79 -6.27 13.16
C SER A 43 3.28 -6.47 13.42
N TRP A 44 3.72 -6.31 14.68
CA TRP A 44 5.10 -6.55 15.05
C TRP A 44 5.56 -7.99 14.73
N ASN A 45 4.69 -8.96 14.94
CA ASN A 45 5.01 -10.37 14.66
C ASN A 45 5.21 -10.63 13.17
N TYR A 46 4.35 -10.07 12.31
CA TYR A 46 4.52 -10.16 10.85
C TYR A 46 5.76 -9.43 10.38
N PHE A 47 6.00 -8.22 10.91
CA PHE A 47 7.20 -7.44 10.62
C PHE A 47 8.49 -8.24 10.90
N LEU A 48 8.61 -8.84 12.09
CA LEU A 48 9.77 -9.67 12.45
C LEU A 48 9.90 -10.87 11.50
N LYS A 49 8.82 -11.61 11.30
CA LYS A 49 8.81 -12.79 10.42
C LYS A 49 9.27 -12.47 9.00
N ILE A 50 8.85 -11.34 8.44
CA ILE A 50 9.23 -10.94 7.08
C ILE A 50 10.67 -10.43 7.05
N THR A 51 11.10 -9.64 8.03
CA THR A 51 12.49 -9.14 8.09
C THR A 51 13.49 -10.29 8.25
N GLU A 52 13.19 -11.30 9.07
CA GLU A 52 14.00 -12.51 9.19
C GLU A 52 14.14 -13.26 7.85
N ARG A 53 13.05 -13.40 7.09
CA ARG A 53 13.10 -14.04 5.77
C ARG A 53 13.88 -13.24 4.73
N LEU A 54 13.99 -11.93 4.90
CA LEU A 54 14.64 -11.02 3.96
C LEU A 54 16.08 -10.64 4.37
N GLU A 55 16.64 -11.26 5.40
CA GLU A 55 18.03 -11.03 5.86
C GLU A 55 19.10 -11.47 4.85
N GLY A 56 18.72 -12.21 3.83
CA GLY A 56 19.65 -12.67 2.81
C GLY A 56 20.35 -11.54 2.04
N PRO A 57 21.58 -11.81 1.52
CA PRO A 57 22.36 -10.77 0.82
C PRO A 57 21.70 -10.23 -0.45
N ILE A 58 20.77 -10.98 -1.05
CA ILE A 58 20.08 -10.61 -2.31
C ILE A 58 19.18 -9.38 -2.09
N VAL A 59 18.57 -9.27 -0.92
CA VAL A 59 17.59 -8.20 -0.63
C VAL A 59 18.17 -7.09 0.24
N LYS A 60 19.40 -7.26 0.73
CA LYS A 60 20.02 -6.27 1.62
C LYS A 60 20.22 -4.93 0.90
N GLY A 61 19.59 -3.90 1.41
CA GLY A 61 19.65 -2.55 0.86
C GLY A 61 18.58 -2.26 -0.20
N ARG A 62 17.84 -3.26 -0.71
CA ARG A 62 16.73 -3.05 -1.65
C ARG A 62 15.36 -3.13 -1.00
N VAL A 63 15.21 -3.87 0.08
CA VAL A 63 13.95 -3.96 0.82
C VAL A 63 14.07 -3.17 2.12
N HIS A 64 13.12 -2.28 2.35
CA HIS A 64 13.01 -1.44 3.52
C HIS A 64 11.67 -1.70 4.19
N CYS A 65 11.69 -2.55 5.21
CA CYS A 65 10.51 -2.81 6.03
C CYS A 65 10.39 -1.72 7.11
N ILE A 66 9.19 -1.19 7.27
CA ILE A 66 8.83 -0.17 8.25
C ILE A 66 7.81 -0.78 9.20
N TYR A 67 8.12 -0.84 10.48
CA TYR A 67 7.11 -1.12 11.49
C TYR A 67 6.35 0.17 11.80
N ALA A 68 5.04 0.14 11.59
CA ALA A 68 4.13 1.23 11.90
C ALA A 68 3.39 0.92 13.20
N ASP A 69 3.87 1.48 14.31
CA ASP A 69 3.19 1.36 15.59
C ASP A 69 1.86 2.13 15.58
N VAL A 70 0.77 1.39 15.49
CA VAL A 70 -0.60 1.89 15.56
C VAL A 70 -1.29 1.47 16.87
N GLY A 71 -0.53 1.11 17.89
CA GLY A 71 -0.99 0.59 19.17
C GLY A 71 -1.21 -0.91 19.14
N THR A 72 -2.00 -1.43 20.09
CA THR A 72 -2.32 -2.85 20.14
C THR A 72 -3.12 -3.28 18.91
N VAL A 73 -2.71 -4.35 18.27
CA VAL A 73 -3.35 -4.89 17.06
C VAL A 73 -3.82 -6.33 17.28
N ASP A 74 -4.82 -6.74 16.53
CA ASP A 74 -5.26 -8.14 16.45
C ASP A 74 -4.29 -9.00 15.62
N GLN A 75 -4.63 -10.27 15.44
CA GLN A 75 -3.83 -11.21 14.65
C GLN A 75 -3.63 -10.83 13.18
N TRP A 76 -4.46 -9.91 12.66
CA TRP A 76 -4.41 -9.43 11.29
C TRP A 76 -3.79 -8.02 11.17
N GLY A 77 -3.24 -7.48 12.26
CA GLY A 77 -2.64 -6.15 12.29
C GLY A 77 -3.67 -5.00 12.37
N SER A 78 -4.95 -5.30 12.63
CA SER A 78 -5.96 -4.26 12.85
C SER A 78 -5.86 -3.70 14.27
N PRO A 79 -5.82 -2.36 14.45
CA PRO A 79 -5.88 -1.75 15.77
C PRO A 79 -7.14 -2.18 16.54
N VAL A 80 -6.96 -2.64 17.78
CA VAL A 80 -8.06 -3.01 18.68
C VAL A 80 -8.52 -1.83 19.56
N ASP A 81 -7.76 -0.74 19.56
CA ASP A 81 -8.03 0.49 20.27
C ASP A 81 -7.86 1.69 19.34
N THR A 82 -8.77 2.65 19.43
CA THR A 82 -8.78 3.87 18.62
C THR A 82 -8.09 5.05 19.28
N SER A 83 -7.47 4.88 20.46
CA SER A 83 -6.78 5.96 21.18
C SER A 83 -5.56 6.52 20.44
N PRO A 84 -4.73 5.74 19.72
CA PRO A 84 -3.55 6.28 19.02
C PRO A 84 -3.87 6.88 17.63
N ARG A 85 -4.94 7.67 17.52
CA ARG A 85 -5.42 8.26 16.23
C ARG A 85 -4.33 9.01 15.46
N ALA A 86 -3.39 9.65 16.15
CA ALA A 86 -2.28 10.34 15.49
C ALA A 86 -1.34 9.37 14.75
N ALA A 87 -1.20 8.13 15.25
CA ALA A 87 -0.45 7.08 14.56
C ALA A 87 -1.18 6.61 13.30
N PHE A 88 -2.51 6.51 13.35
CA PHE A 88 -3.34 6.15 12.20
C PHE A 88 -3.16 7.12 11.03
N LEU A 89 -3.18 8.43 11.31
CA LEU A 89 -2.96 9.47 10.30
C LEU A 89 -1.56 9.41 9.67
N ARG A 90 -0.56 8.90 10.40
CA ARG A 90 0.81 8.78 9.89
C ARG A 90 1.01 7.53 9.02
N TYR A 91 0.25 6.46 9.26
CA TYR A 91 0.43 5.19 8.59
C TYR A 91 0.47 5.32 7.05
N PRO A 92 -0.50 5.98 6.38
CA PRO A 92 -0.47 6.12 4.93
C PRO A 92 0.73 6.93 4.41
N LEU A 93 1.34 7.79 5.24
CA LEU A 93 2.44 8.66 4.84
C LEU A 93 3.82 8.02 5.03
N GLN A 94 3.95 7.00 5.88
CA GLN A 94 5.26 6.46 6.27
C GLN A 94 6.13 5.99 5.09
N PRO A 95 5.63 5.23 4.11
CA PRO A 95 6.48 4.78 3.00
C PRO A 95 6.93 5.96 2.13
N TRP A 96 6.10 6.99 1.97
CA TRP A 96 6.40 8.15 1.15
C TRP A 96 7.53 9.01 1.71
N VAL A 97 7.70 9.06 3.03
CA VAL A 97 8.87 9.68 3.67
C VAL A 97 10.16 8.98 3.25
N GLN A 98 10.14 7.65 3.11
CA GLN A 98 11.31 6.89 2.65
C GLN A 98 11.54 7.07 1.14
N ILE A 99 10.48 7.12 0.35
CA ILE A 99 10.53 7.40 -1.09
C ILE A 99 11.21 8.75 -1.34
N GLU A 100 10.75 9.80 -0.65
CA GLU A 100 11.32 11.15 -0.77
C GLU A 100 12.80 11.20 -0.31
N ARG A 101 13.12 10.62 0.85
CA ARG A 101 14.50 10.62 1.39
C ARG A 101 15.51 9.87 0.52
N ARG A 102 15.05 8.88 -0.24
CA ARG A 102 15.89 8.03 -1.09
C ARG A 102 15.82 8.40 -2.55
N GLU A 103 15.07 9.44 -2.88
CA GLU A 103 14.84 9.93 -4.26
C GLU A 103 14.35 8.79 -5.19
N LEU A 104 13.46 7.93 -4.67
CA LEU A 104 12.91 6.80 -5.41
C LEU A 104 11.67 7.22 -6.20
N THR A 105 11.44 6.53 -7.32
CA THR A 105 10.27 6.74 -8.17
C THR A 105 9.47 5.44 -8.25
N PRO A 106 8.42 5.26 -7.40
CA PRO A 106 7.64 4.04 -7.39
C PRO A 106 6.78 3.93 -8.64
N ARG A 107 6.82 2.75 -9.28
CA ARG A 107 5.96 2.39 -10.40
C ARG A 107 4.71 1.67 -9.97
N LEU A 108 4.74 0.99 -8.84
CA LEU A 108 3.65 0.20 -8.31
C LEU A 108 3.43 0.50 -6.84
N VAL A 109 2.15 0.55 -6.44
CA VAL A 109 1.71 0.56 -5.05
C VAL A 109 0.82 -0.65 -4.82
N VAL A 110 1.08 -1.41 -3.76
CA VAL A 110 0.31 -2.60 -3.37
C VAL A 110 -0.40 -2.33 -2.05
N LEU A 111 -1.72 -2.45 -2.04
CA LEU A 111 -2.57 -2.20 -0.88
C LEU A 111 -3.23 -3.50 -0.41
N ASP A 112 -2.61 -4.17 0.55
CA ASP A 112 -3.14 -5.37 1.23
C ASP A 112 -3.11 -5.27 2.76
N GLY A 113 -2.60 -4.17 3.31
CA GLY A 113 -2.52 -3.88 4.75
C GLY A 113 -3.79 -3.26 5.34
N ARG A 114 -3.60 -2.33 6.26
CA ARG A 114 -4.68 -1.61 6.95
C ARG A 114 -4.91 -0.21 6.36
N PHE A 115 -6.03 0.42 6.70
CA PHE A 115 -6.38 1.78 6.23
C PHE A 115 -6.30 1.94 4.71
N ARG A 116 -6.69 0.90 3.94
CA ARG A 116 -6.44 0.81 2.49
C ARG A 116 -7.00 1.99 1.71
N LEU A 117 -8.17 2.50 2.08
CA LEU A 117 -8.76 3.65 1.41
C LEU A 117 -7.93 4.93 1.62
N ALA A 118 -7.46 5.17 2.85
CA ALA A 118 -6.55 6.27 3.15
C ALA A 118 -5.19 6.11 2.45
N CYS A 119 -4.67 4.87 2.43
CA CYS A 119 -3.44 4.55 1.70
C CYS A 119 -3.60 4.76 0.19
N PHE A 120 -4.78 4.42 -0.37
CA PHE A 120 -5.08 4.66 -1.78
C PHE A 120 -5.05 6.16 -2.11
N VAL A 121 -5.83 6.96 -1.39
CA VAL A 121 -5.90 8.42 -1.60
C VAL A 121 -4.51 9.05 -1.47
N THR A 122 -3.78 8.70 -0.40
CA THR A 122 -2.41 9.19 -0.18
C THR A 122 -1.49 8.79 -1.33
N SER A 123 -1.55 7.54 -1.78
CA SER A 123 -0.72 7.04 -2.88
C SER A 123 -1.07 7.68 -4.20
N PHE A 124 -2.35 7.87 -4.48
CA PHE A 124 -2.82 8.51 -5.70
C PHE A 124 -2.34 9.97 -5.82
N MET A 125 -2.23 10.66 -4.68
CA MET A 125 -1.67 12.02 -4.62
C MET A 125 -0.14 12.05 -4.75
N LYS A 126 0.57 11.06 -4.20
CA LYS A 126 2.02 11.09 -4.06
C LYS A 126 2.78 10.34 -5.16
N ALA A 127 2.22 9.26 -5.71
CA ALA A 127 2.89 8.45 -6.73
C ALA A 127 3.05 9.21 -8.05
N PRO A 128 4.05 8.91 -8.88
CA PRO A 128 4.18 9.51 -10.21
C PRO A 128 2.94 9.26 -11.09
N LEU A 129 2.70 10.13 -12.06
CA LEU A 129 1.70 9.87 -13.11
C LEU A 129 2.10 8.60 -13.88
N GLY A 130 1.12 7.75 -14.19
CA GLY A 130 1.32 6.45 -14.81
C GLY A 130 1.69 5.32 -13.84
N ALA A 131 1.94 5.61 -12.54
CA ALA A 131 2.09 4.56 -11.54
C ALA A 131 0.80 3.78 -11.35
N LEU A 132 0.92 2.48 -11.08
CA LEU A 132 -0.21 1.60 -10.84
C LEU A 132 -0.46 1.44 -9.32
N ILE A 133 -1.71 1.36 -8.93
CA ILE A 133 -2.13 1.05 -7.56
C ILE A 133 -3.01 -0.19 -7.59
N LEU A 134 -2.53 -1.27 -6.95
CA LEU A 134 -3.29 -2.50 -6.72
C LEU A 134 -3.98 -2.42 -5.37
N ILE A 135 -5.27 -2.64 -5.32
CA ILE A 135 -6.02 -2.76 -4.07
C ILE A 135 -6.71 -4.13 -3.98
N ASN A 136 -6.31 -4.91 -2.99
CA ASN A 136 -6.88 -6.23 -2.75
C ASN A 136 -8.23 -6.14 -2.01
N ASN A 137 -9.14 -7.08 -2.28
CA ASN A 137 -10.52 -7.13 -1.78
C ASN A 137 -11.37 -5.91 -2.19
N PHE A 138 -11.13 -5.37 -3.38
CA PHE A 138 -11.83 -4.17 -3.85
C PHE A 138 -13.34 -4.41 -4.01
N TYR A 139 -13.72 -5.53 -4.61
CA TYR A 139 -15.12 -5.81 -4.92
C TYR A 139 -15.90 -6.37 -3.73
N SER A 140 -15.25 -7.07 -2.83
CA SER A 140 -15.86 -7.57 -1.59
C SER A 140 -16.06 -6.50 -0.53
N ARG A 141 -15.45 -5.30 -0.69
CA ARG A 141 -15.53 -4.18 0.26
C ARG A 141 -16.08 -2.94 -0.43
N THR A 142 -17.40 -2.75 -0.32
CA THR A 142 -18.13 -1.67 -0.99
C THR A 142 -17.65 -0.26 -0.65
N ASP A 143 -17.09 -0.05 0.54
CA ASP A 143 -16.51 1.24 0.95
C ASP A 143 -15.37 1.69 0.04
N TYR A 144 -14.64 0.74 -0.59
CA TYR A 144 -13.56 1.07 -1.53
C TYR A 144 -14.10 1.63 -2.85
N HIS A 145 -15.35 1.40 -3.19
CA HIS A 145 -15.95 1.91 -4.42
C HIS A 145 -16.04 3.44 -4.48
N LEU A 146 -15.83 4.13 -3.36
CA LEU A 146 -15.64 5.60 -3.33
C LEU A 146 -14.47 6.04 -4.22
N ILE A 147 -13.48 5.19 -4.44
CA ILE A 147 -12.34 5.43 -5.35
C ILE A 147 -12.81 5.75 -6.77
N ASN A 148 -13.90 5.13 -7.22
CA ASN A 148 -14.45 5.31 -8.57
C ASN A 148 -14.94 6.75 -8.86
N HIS A 149 -15.06 7.60 -7.85
CA HIS A 149 -15.40 9.01 -8.04
C HIS A 149 -14.27 9.82 -8.69
N PHE A 150 -13.02 9.38 -8.58
CA PHE A 150 -11.86 10.12 -9.11
C PHE A 150 -10.84 9.28 -9.86
N ALA A 151 -10.80 7.96 -9.64
CA ALA A 151 -9.91 7.07 -10.33
C ALA A 151 -10.69 6.05 -11.17
N GLN A 152 -10.20 5.80 -12.36
CA GLN A 152 -10.78 4.79 -13.25
C GLN A 152 -9.98 3.50 -13.11
N GLU A 153 -10.68 2.40 -12.87
CA GLU A 153 -10.09 1.07 -12.89
C GLU A 153 -9.55 0.76 -14.30
N SER A 154 -8.30 0.31 -14.36
CA SER A 154 -7.63 -0.10 -15.59
C SER A 154 -7.72 -1.61 -15.82
N GLU A 155 -7.71 -2.41 -14.73
CA GLU A 155 -7.74 -3.87 -14.82
C GLU A 155 -8.38 -4.48 -13.57
N ARG A 156 -9.01 -5.66 -13.75
CA ARG A 156 -9.56 -6.49 -12.70
C ARG A 156 -8.89 -7.86 -12.67
N VAL A 157 -8.45 -8.30 -11.50
CA VAL A 157 -7.93 -9.66 -11.28
C VAL A 157 -8.63 -10.27 -10.07
N GLY A 158 -9.67 -11.06 -10.30
CA GLY A 158 -10.49 -11.63 -9.22
C GLY A 158 -11.16 -10.57 -8.35
N ASP A 159 -10.81 -10.53 -7.06
CA ASP A 159 -11.28 -9.52 -6.09
C ASP A 159 -10.33 -8.31 -5.97
N LEU A 160 -9.33 -8.24 -6.85
CA LEU A 160 -8.35 -7.17 -6.89
C LEU A 160 -8.66 -6.20 -8.04
N ALA A 161 -8.54 -4.89 -7.79
CA ALA A 161 -8.60 -3.84 -8.80
C ALA A 161 -7.26 -3.14 -8.97
N VAL A 162 -6.97 -2.74 -10.20
CA VAL A 162 -5.79 -1.97 -10.59
C VAL A 162 -6.22 -0.61 -11.08
N PHE A 163 -5.58 0.44 -10.61
CA PHE A 163 -5.83 1.82 -11.00
C PHE A 163 -4.54 2.47 -11.47
N GLU A 164 -4.63 3.29 -12.50
CA GLU A 164 -3.53 4.12 -12.94
C GLU A 164 -3.64 5.54 -12.36
N VAL A 165 -2.53 6.07 -11.86
CA VAL A 165 -2.45 7.45 -11.37
C VAL A 165 -2.47 8.41 -12.55
N THR A 166 -3.55 9.19 -12.69
CA THR A 166 -3.74 10.14 -13.78
C THR A 166 -3.87 11.57 -13.30
N GLU A 167 -3.45 12.51 -14.13
CA GLU A 167 -3.62 13.95 -13.85
C GLU A 167 -5.10 14.32 -13.71
N LYS A 168 -5.94 13.78 -14.59
CA LYS A 168 -7.40 13.98 -14.52
C LYS A 168 -7.96 13.54 -13.16
N GLY A 169 -7.58 12.35 -12.69
CA GLY A 169 -8.05 11.84 -11.40
C GLY A 169 -7.58 12.71 -10.24
N ARG A 170 -6.33 13.18 -10.25
CA ARG A 170 -5.82 14.11 -9.23
C ARG A 170 -6.60 15.42 -9.18
N ASN A 171 -6.92 15.98 -10.34
CA ASN A 171 -7.69 17.22 -10.43
C ASN A 171 -9.14 17.04 -9.96
N MET A 172 -9.67 15.81 -9.94
CA MET A 172 -10.99 15.48 -9.38
C MET A 172 -10.98 15.33 -7.86
N LEU A 173 -9.80 15.13 -7.24
CA LEU A 173 -9.64 15.11 -5.78
C LEU A 173 -9.65 16.53 -5.22
N ASP A 174 -10.79 17.20 -5.30
CA ASP A 174 -11.01 18.51 -4.68
C ASP A 174 -11.15 18.43 -3.15
N THR A 175 -11.29 19.57 -2.50
CA THR A 175 -11.38 19.66 -1.04
C THR A 175 -12.58 18.89 -0.48
N ASP A 176 -13.75 18.94 -1.15
CA ASP A 176 -14.97 18.30 -0.67
C ASP A 176 -14.87 16.78 -0.76
N LEU A 177 -14.34 16.27 -1.87
CA LEU A 177 -14.06 14.85 -2.05
C LEU A 177 -13.01 14.37 -1.06
N MET A 178 -11.90 15.11 -0.84
CA MET A 178 -10.89 14.78 0.16
C MET A 178 -11.48 14.71 1.58
N LEU A 179 -12.38 15.61 1.94
CA LEU A 179 -13.07 15.57 3.24
C LEU A 179 -13.95 14.33 3.39
N SER A 180 -14.57 13.85 2.29
CA SER A 180 -15.36 12.61 2.32
C SER A 180 -14.52 11.37 2.68
N PHE A 181 -13.21 11.38 2.39
CA PHE A 181 -12.28 10.32 2.78
C PHE A 181 -11.70 10.48 4.19
N SER A 182 -11.99 11.57 4.91
CA SER A 182 -11.35 11.85 6.21
C SER A 182 -11.55 10.74 7.24
N SER A 183 -12.73 10.10 7.25
CA SER A 183 -13.02 8.97 8.13
C SER A 183 -12.17 7.73 7.83
N SER A 184 -11.74 7.54 6.59
CA SER A 184 -10.92 6.39 6.19
C SER A 184 -9.54 6.38 6.83
N PHE A 185 -9.03 7.56 7.22
CA PHE A 185 -7.77 7.69 7.96
C PHE A 185 -7.87 7.23 9.42
N LEU A 186 -9.10 7.01 9.91
CA LEU A 186 -9.38 6.52 11.26
C LEU A 186 -9.99 5.11 11.25
N ASN A 187 -10.29 4.58 10.07
CA ASN A 187 -10.89 3.27 9.89
C ASN A 187 -9.83 2.28 9.35
N PRO A 188 -9.40 1.29 10.15
CA PRO A 188 -8.38 0.32 9.77
C PRO A 188 -8.86 -0.80 8.85
N LEU A 189 -10.17 -0.87 8.55
CA LEU A 189 -10.79 -1.91 7.72
C LEU A 189 -10.28 -1.89 6.28
#